data_7259b8845cc5f569307dac88e4ba0978
#
_entry.id   7259b8845cc5f569307dac88e4ba0978
#
_cell.length_a   1.000
_cell.length_b   1.000
_cell.length_c   1.000
_cell.angle_alpha   90.00
_cell.angle_beta   90.00
_cell.angle_gamma   90.00
#
_symmetry.space_group_name_H-M   'P 1'
#
loop_
_entity.id
_entity.type
_entity.pdbx_description
1 polymer ?
#
loop_
_entity_poly.entity_id
_entity_poly.type
_entity_poly.pdbx_seq_one_letter_code
_entity_poly.pdbx_strand_id
1 'polypeptide(L)'
;MNFLDIKNAVSFLSNTSEITYDDSFELSRFCSILLSNKESENQGRDIVIRVLDAWDKIPENTKQIWNQLTEAAGLYPYVDPLYLSESAALRYEYHKSPFLKDVYLHAEQQELSIELQNKRSVVVSAPTSFGKSLLIEEIIASKIYRQIVIIQPTLALLDETRKKLLKYRNAYKIVVSTNQIPDETKGNIFLFTGERVVEYVNFPQIEFFVIDEFYKLSLDRDEDRAISLNQAFHKLLRFTDKFYLLGPMIKNIPTSFLKKFDLMWFPTEFTTVAVDEKSLEIQDKIKASEKRALKEQKLFELLSQTNEQTLIYCSSPNKATTLCLEFVDFLKANEIKSNIRNISDNQEMTEWISENINPRWSLISALNYGVAFHHGALPRHLGSSIVDAFNHNSIRWLFCTSTLIEGVNTSAKNVILYDRDKGKKRIDFFDYKNIAGRSGRMKQHFIGNVYRFEKQPDQMDLFVDIPLFNQDNAPLEILVALEENELENNSKERLKNFKDLPVELQEVVKKNSGINIEGQLKIVEEIESNLEACQQLLNWKSYPDYPQLKYVIELCWKYLLKS
;
A
#
# COMPACT_ATOMS: atom_id res chain seq x y z
N MET A 1 -1.83 36.96 -19.99
CA MET A 1 -0.47 36.47 -19.66
C MET A 1 -0.11 35.33 -20.62
N ASN A 2 1.11 35.22 -21.15
CA ASN A 2 1.42 34.15 -22.09
C ASN A 2 2.19 33.05 -21.33
N PHE A 3 1.61 31.88 -21.16
CA PHE A 3 2.22 30.78 -20.43
C PHE A 3 3.19 30.03 -21.34
N LEU A 4 4.49 30.08 -21.02
CA LEU A 4 5.57 29.51 -21.82
C LEU A 4 6.00 28.13 -21.33
N ASP A 5 5.80 27.86 -20.05
CA ASP A 5 6.13 26.57 -19.40
C ASP A 5 5.24 26.27 -18.20
N ILE A 6 5.33 25.04 -17.73
CA ILE A 6 4.54 24.54 -16.59
C ILE A 6 4.87 25.28 -15.29
N LYS A 7 6.14 25.58 -15.03
CA LYS A 7 6.55 26.24 -13.79
C LYS A 7 5.89 27.60 -13.66
N ASN A 8 5.79 28.34 -14.79
CA ASN A 8 5.08 29.61 -14.83
C ASN A 8 3.57 29.45 -14.56
N ALA A 9 2.93 28.44 -15.16
CA ALA A 9 1.52 28.15 -14.94
C ALA A 9 1.23 27.75 -13.46
N VAL A 10 2.04 26.86 -12.89
CA VAL A 10 1.93 26.41 -11.49
C VAL A 10 2.19 27.59 -10.53
N SER A 11 3.22 28.40 -10.78
CA SER A 11 3.54 29.57 -9.97
C SER A 11 2.40 30.59 -10.01
N PHE A 12 1.82 30.82 -11.16
CA PHE A 12 0.66 31.70 -11.34
C PHE A 12 -0.53 31.22 -10.50
N LEU A 13 -0.95 29.96 -10.64
CA LEU A 13 -2.06 29.38 -9.88
C LEU A 13 -1.84 29.43 -8.35
N SER A 14 -0.61 29.26 -7.92
CA SER A 14 -0.27 29.25 -6.48
C SER A 14 -0.25 30.63 -5.84
N ASN A 15 0.18 31.67 -6.60
CA ASN A 15 0.44 33.00 -6.04
C ASN A 15 -0.66 34.03 -6.34
N THR A 16 -1.55 33.76 -7.31
CA THR A 16 -2.57 34.72 -7.72
C THR A 16 -3.81 34.62 -6.82
N SER A 17 -4.25 35.76 -6.30
CA SER A 17 -5.46 35.86 -5.48
C SER A 17 -6.73 35.87 -6.32
N GLU A 18 -6.68 36.46 -7.52
CA GLU A 18 -7.80 36.58 -8.43
C GLU A 18 -7.32 36.31 -9.87
N ILE A 19 -8.04 35.47 -10.61
CA ILE A 19 -7.73 35.10 -12.00
C ILE A 19 -8.68 35.84 -12.92
N THR A 20 -8.14 36.63 -13.87
CA THR A 20 -8.95 37.32 -14.86
C THR A 20 -9.46 36.37 -15.95
N TYR A 21 -10.45 36.80 -16.75
CA TYR A 21 -10.93 36.04 -17.89
C TYR A 21 -9.79 35.73 -18.87
N ASP A 22 -9.00 36.72 -19.24
CA ASP A 22 -7.93 36.59 -20.21
C ASP A 22 -6.83 35.64 -19.72
N ASP A 23 -6.48 35.71 -18.43
CA ASP A 23 -5.50 34.79 -17.82
C ASP A 23 -6.04 33.36 -17.79
N SER A 24 -7.30 33.17 -17.40
CA SER A 24 -7.95 31.85 -17.39
C SER A 24 -8.05 31.24 -18.79
N PHE A 25 -8.39 32.07 -19.78
CA PHE A 25 -8.50 31.64 -21.18
C PHE A 25 -7.12 31.23 -21.75
N GLU A 26 -6.08 32.05 -21.57
CA GLU A 26 -4.72 31.72 -22.03
C GLU A 26 -4.15 30.49 -21.32
N LEU A 27 -4.43 30.31 -20.01
CA LEU A 27 -4.05 29.12 -19.27
C LEU A 27 -4.77 27.87 -19.81
N SER A 28 -6.07 27.98 -20.13
CA SER A 28 -6.85 26.88 -20.69
C SER A 28 -6.35 26.48 -22.07
N ARG A 29 -5.95 27.45 -22.91
CA ARG A 29 -5.33 27.22 -24.20
C ARG A 29 -4.00 26.47 -24.08
N PHE A 30 -3.14 26.92 -23.16
CA PHE A 30 -1.88 26.24 -22.86
C PHE A 30 -2.11 24.80 -22.37
N CYS A 31 -3.04 24.59 -21.45
CA CYS A 31 -3.42 23.27 -20.93
C CYS A 31 -3.94 22.36 -22.05
N SER A 32 -4.79 22.87 -22.94
CA SER A 32 -5.31 22.10 -24.09
C SER A 32 -4.20 21.59 -25.02
N ILE A 33 -3.16 22.40 -25.27
CA ILE A 33 -1.99 21.99 -26.05
C ILE A 33 -1.25 20.85 -25.36
N LEU A 34 -1.05 20.92 -24.04
CA LEU A 34 -0.39 19.86 -23.29
C LEU A 34 -1.18 18.55 -23.31
N LEU A 35 -2.50 18.62 -23.15
CA LEU A 35 -3.38 17.43 -23.15
C LEU A 35 -3.46 16.76 -24.53
N SER A 36 -3.25 17.51 -25.62
CA SER A 36 -3.31 16.96 -26.98
C SER A 36 -2.06 16.15 -27.37
N ASN A 37 -0.99 16.20 -26.57
CA ASN A 37 0.27 15.49 -26.83
C ASN A 37 0.53 14.47 -25.73
N LYS A 38 0.69 13.18 -26.07
CA LYS A 38 0.96 12.08 -25.15
C LYS A 38 2.16 12.31 -24.21
N GLU A 39 3.21 12.98 -24.70
CA GLU A 39 4.42 13.23 -23.89
C GLU A 39 4.18 14.28 -22.78
N SER A 40 3.23 15.19 -22.97
CA SER A 40 2.91 16.28 -22.03
C SER A 40 1.52 16.14 -21.36
N GLU A 41 0.78 15.09 -21.68
CA GLU A 41 -0.58 14.87 -21.16
C GLU A 41 -0.64 14.87 -19.61
N ASN A 42 0.31 14.21 -18.95
CA ASN A 42 0.41 14.22 -17.49
C ASN A 42 0.61 15.63 -16.93
N GLN A 43 1.32 16.48 -17.65
CA GLN A 43 1.53 17.88 -17.29
C GLN A 43 0.25 18.71 -17.46
N GLY A 44 -0.48 18.47 -18.54
CA GLY A 44 -1.80 19.06 -18.74
C GLY A 44 -2.79 18.66 -17.63
N ARG A 45 -2.80 17.38 -17.25
CA ARG A 45 -3.61 16.84 -16.15
C ARG A 45 -3.25 17.49 -14.81
N ASP A 46 -1.96 17.69 -14.52
CA ASP A 46 -1.50 18.39 -13.32
C ASP A 46 -2.06 19.82 -13.24
N ILE A 47 -2.04 20.56 -14.36
CA ILE A 47 -2.64 21.90 -14.45
C ILE A 47 -4.16 21.86 -14.19
N VAL A 48 -4.90 20.93 -14.79
CA VAL A 48 -6.34 20.77 -14.53
C VAL A 48 -6.60 20.54 -13.06
N ILE A 49 -5.86 19.64 -12.41
CA ILE A 49 -6.03 19.34 -10.99
C ILE A 49 -5.78 20.59 -10.12
N ARG A 50 -4.78 21.40 -10.46
CA ARG A 50 -4.49 22.65 -9.74
C ARG A 50 -5.55 23.73 -9.96
N VAL A 51 -6.14 23.77 -11.14
CA VAL A 51 -7.29 24.65 -11.42
C VAL A 51 -8.51 24.22 -10.61
N LEU A 52 -8.74 22.90 -10.46
CA LEU A 52 -9.80 22.38 -9.58
C LEU A 52 -9.59 22.74 -8.10
N ASP A 53 -8.33 22.79 -7.63
CA ASP A 53 -8.00 23.28 -6.27
C ASP A 53 -8.27 24.78 -6.12
N ALA A 54 -8.14 25.54 -7.20
CA ALA A 54 -8.38 26.99 -7.26
C ALA A 54 -9.76 27.35 -7.86
N TRP A 55 -10.73 26.43 -7.87
CA TRP A 55 -12.01 26.57 -8.58
C TRP A 55 -12.80 27.84 -8.25
N ASP A 56 -12.73 28.28 -7.00
CA ASP A 56 -13.40 29.50 -6.53
C ASP A 56 -12.79 30.79 -7.12
N LYS A 57 -11.54 30.73 -7.61
CA LYS A 57 -10.83 31.85 -8.25
C LYS A 57 -11.06 31.90 -9.77
N ILE A 58 -11.63 30.84 -10.34
CA ILE A 58 -11.86 30.72 -11.79
C ILE A 58 -13.09 31.52 -12.19
N PRO A 59 -12.98 32.43 -13.19
CA PRO A 59 -14.11 33.18 -13.69
C PRO A 59 -15.24 32.28 -14.20
N GLU A 60 -16.49 32.62 -13.86
CA GLU A 60 -17.67 31.80 -14.15
C GLU A 60 -17.81 31.49 -15.65
N ASN A 61 -17.51 32.46 -16.52
CA ASN A 61 -17.58 32.33 -17.96
C ASN A 61 -16.48 31.46 -18.59
N THR A 62 -15.46 31.03 -17.83
CA THR A 62 -14.44 30.07 -18.28
C THR A 62 -14.59 28.69 -17.63
N LYS A 63 -15.46 28.52 -16.64
CA LYS A 63 -15.68 27.23 -15.94
C LYS A 63 -16.10 26.10 -16.89
N GLN A 64 -16.92 26.41 -17.88
CA GLN A 64 -17.31 25.42 -18.90
C GLN A 64 -16.11 24.92 -19.71
N ILE A 65 -15.14 25.79 -20.04
CA ILE A 65 -13.92 25.41 -20.74
C ILE A 65 -13.10 24.46 -19.85
N TRP A 66 -12.92 24.81 -18.59
CA TRP A 66 -12.17 23.98 -17.63
C TRP A 66 -12.85 22.65 -17.36
N ASN A 67 -14.17 22.59 -17.32
CA ASN A 67 -14.90 21.33 -17.20
C ASN A 67 -14.69 20.43 -18.42
N GLN A 68 -14.62 20.97 -19.63
CA GLN A 68 -14.27 20.21 -20.84
C GLN A 68 -12.81 19.74 -20.81
N LEU A 69 -11.88 20.55 -20.29
CA LEU A 69 -10.48 20.12 -20.11
C LEU A 69 -10.35 19.05 -19.02
N THR A 70 -11.19 19.07 -17.98
CA THR A 70 -11.27 18.01 -16.96
C THR A 70 -11.71 16.68 -17.58
N GLU A 71 -12.70 16.73 -18.48
CA GLU A 71 -13.11 15.56 -19.29
C GLU A 71 -11.98 15.09 -20.20
N ALA A 72 -11.35 16.01 -20.95
CA ALA A 72 -10.24 15.70 -21.86
C ALA A 72 -9.01 15.09 -21.13
N ALA A 73 -8.77 15.50 -19.88
CA ALA A 73 -7.75 14.92 -19.01
C ALA A 73 -8.12 13.53 -18.45
N GLY A 74 -9.31 13.00 -18.77
CA GLY A 74 -9.81 11.72 -18.27
C GLY A 74 -10.25 11.73 -16.82
N LEU A 75 -10.40 12.89 -16.22
CA LEU A 75 -10.70 13.10 -14.78
C LEU A 75 -12.21 13.13 -14.49
N TYR A 76 -12.97 12.19 -15.04
CA TYR A 76 -14.44 12.13 -14.91
C TYR A 76 -14.99 12.23 -13.48
N PRO A 77 -14.32 11.69 -12.42
CA PRO A 77 -14.78 11.89 -11.05
C PRO A 77 -14.82 13.36 -10.58
N TYR A 78 -14.14 14.27 -11.30
CA TYR A 78 -14.08 15.70 -11.00
C TYR A 78 -14.96 16.57 -11.93
N VAL A 79 -15.52 15.98 -12.96
CA VAL A 79 -16.41 16.69 -13.89
C VAL A 79 -17.65 17.17 -13.15
N ASP A 80 -17.98 18.45 -13.30
CA ASP A 80 -19.18 19.03 -12.73
C ASP A 80 -20.36 18.91 -13.72
N PRO A 81 -21.42 18.18 -13.38
CA PRO A 81 -22.58 18.01 -14.26
C PRO A 81 -23.26 19.31 -14.69
N LEU A 82 -23.11 20.39 -13.91
CA LEU A 82 -23.72 21.70 -14.22
C LEU A 82 -23.15 22.36 -15.49
N TYR A 83 -21.92 22.03 -15.86
CA TYR A 83 -21.23 22.63 -17.01
C TYR A 83 -21.10 21.67 -18.20
N LEU A 84 -21.87 20.56 -18.22
CA LEU A 84 -21.84 19.59 -19.33
C LEU A 84 -22.67 20.07 -20.53
N SER A 85 -22.10 19.90 -21.74
CA SER A 85 -22.88 19.91 -22.98
C SER A 85 -23.63 18.58 -23.15
N GLU A 86 -24.65 18.54 -24.03
CA GLU A 86 -25.41 17.29 -24.28
C GLU A 86 -24.50 16.12 -24.71
N SER A 87 -23.55 16.37 -25.57
CA SER A 87 -22.59 15.34 -26.00
C SER A 87 -21.62 14.90 -24.89
N ALA A 88 -21.22 15.82 -24.02
CA ALA A 88 -20.36 15.54 -22.87
C ALA A 88 -21.12 14.74 -21.79
N ALA A 89 -22.42 14.97 -21.63
CA ALA A 89 -23.24 14.22 -20.68
C ALA A 89 -23.27 12.72 -21.01
N LEU A 90 -23.32 12.33 -22.28
CA LEU A 90 -23.26 10.92 -22.69
C LEU A 90 -21.92 10.28 -22.32
N ARG A 91 -20.80 10.99 -22.57
CA ARG A 91 -19.47 10.48 -22.21
C ARG A 91 -19.29 10.42 -20.69
N TYR A 92 -19.83 11.39 -19.96
CA TYR A 92 -19.82 11.38 -18.50
C TYR A 92 -20.57 10.17 -17.93
N GLU A 93 -21.79 9.88 -18.41
CA GLU A 93 -22.57 8.72 -17.99
C GLU A 93 -21.91 7.38 -18.40
N TYR A 94 -21.16 7.34 -19.50
CA TYR A 94 -20.37 6.15 -19.87
C TYR A 94 -19.30 5.79 -18.84
N HIS A 95 -18.79 6.77 -18.09
CA HIS A 95 -17.79 6.57 -17.04
C HIS A 95 -18.41 6.27 -15.66
N LYS A 96 -19.74 6.23 -15.57
CA LYS A 96 -20.42 5.81 -14.35
C LYS A 96 -20.29 4.31 -14.15
N SER A 97 -19.84 3.90 -12.95
CA SER A 97 -19.79 2.47 -12.63
C SER A 97 -21.20 1.86 -12.66
N PRO A 98 -21.42 0.76 -13.40
CA PRO A 98 -22.71 0.08 -13.43
C PRO A 98 -23.03 -0.66 -12.13
N PHE A 99 -22.07 -0.83 -11.23
CA PHE A 99 -22.18 -1.65 -10.03
C PHE A 99 -22.05 -0.86 -8.73
N LEU A 100 -21.40 0.30 -8.77
CA LEU A 100 -21.20 1.15 -7.61
C LEU A 100 -22.07 2.40 -7.72
N LYS A 101 -22.92 2.62 -6.73
CA LYS A 101 -23.85 3.75 -6.73
C LYS A 101 -23.09 5.08 -6.69
N ASP A 102 -23.42 5.99 -7.61
CA ASP A 102 -22.91 7.36 -7.70
C ASP A 102 -21.36 7.44 -7.77
N VAL A 103 -20.72 6.43 -8.36
CA VAL A 103 -19.30 6.38 -8.58
C VAL A 103 -19.00 6.55 -10.07
N TYR A 104 -18.15 7.52 -10.39
CA TYR A 104 -17.61 7.74 -11.73
C TYR A 104 -16.14 7.32 -11.75
N LEU A 105 -15.77 6.54 -12.76
CA LEU A 105 -14.41 6.06 -12.97
C LEU A 105 -13.65 7.06 -13.84
N HIS A 106 -12.38 7.30 -13.56
CA HIS A 106 -11.55 8.04 -14.50
C HIS A 106 -11.25 7.19 -15.75
N ALA A 107 -10.74 7.80 -16.83
CA ALA A 107 -10.63 7.15 -18.14
C ALA A 107 -9.94 5.78 -18.07
N GLU A 108 -8.79 5.68 -17.42
CA GLU A 108 -8.04 4.44 -17.33
C GLU A 108 -8.67 3.39 -16.38
N GLN A 109 -9.39 3.83 -15.32
CA GLN A 109 -10.17 2.91 -14.50
C GLN A 109 -11.31 2.28 -15.29
N GLN A 110 -11.96 3.05 -16.16
CA GLN A 110 -13.04 2.54 -17.02
C GLN A 110 -12.52 1.46 -17.99
N GLU A 111 -11.35 1.68 -18.58
CA GLU A 111 -10.70 0.68 -19.43
C GLU A 111 -10.42 -0.61 -18.66
N LEU A 112 -9.79 -0.51 -17.50
CA LEU A 112 -9.51 -1.66 -16.64
C LEU A 112 -10.78 -2.36 -16.14
N SER A 113 -11.83 -1.60 -15.81
CA SER A 113 -13.12 -2.16 -15.41
C SER A 113 -13.70 -3.03 -16.51
N ILE A 114 -13.69 -2.56 -17.76
CA ILE A 114 -14.19 -3.33 -18.92
C ILE A 114 -13.42 -4.64 -19.08
N GLU A 115 -12.09 -4.61 -19.01
CA GLU A 115 -11.25 -5.80 -19.15
C GLU A 115 -11.53 -6.83 -18.02
N LEU A 116 -11.65 -6.36 -16.78
CA LEU A 116 -11.96 -7.20 -15.63
C LEU A 116 -13.39 -7.78 -15.72
N GLN A 117 -14.38 -7.02 -16.22
CA GLN A 117 -15.74 -7.51 -16.46
C GLN A 117 -15.77 -8.55 -17.59
N ASN A 118 -14.91 -8.41 -18.60
CA ASN A 118 -14.73 -9.39 -19.67
C ASN A 118 -13.95 -10.64 -19.21
N LYS A 119 -13.68 -10.76 -17.90
CA LYS A 119 -12.93 -11.87 -17.29
C LYS A 119 -11.51 -12.02 -17.82
N ARG A 120 -10.90 -10.94 -18.27
CA ARG A 120 -9.47 -10.92 -18.62
C ARG A 120 -8.63 -10.73 -17.37
N SER A 121 -7.50 -11.41 -17.29
CA SER A 121 -6.53 -11.20 -16.24
C SER A 121 -5.80 -9.87 -16.44
N VAL A 122 -5.63 -9.12 -15.37
CA VAL A 122 -5.06 -7.77 -15.43
C VAL A 122 -3.93 -7.62 -14.42
N VAL A 123 -2.83 -7.04 -14.86
CA VAL A 123 -1.70 -6.64 -14.00
C VAL A 123 -1.51 -5.14 -14.13
N VAL A 124 -1.71 -4.41 -13.05
CA VAL A 124 -1.66 -2.93 -13.04
C VAL A 124 -0.47 -2.44 -12.24
N SER A 125 0.28 -1.55 -12.84
CA SER A 125 1.26 -0.70 -12.16
C SER A 125 0.81 0.75 -12.23
N ALA A 126 0.34 1.29 -11.12
CA ALA A 126 -0.23 2.64 -11.08
C ALA A 126 0.11 3.35 -9.76
N PRO A 127 0.16 4.70 -9.73
CA PRO A 127 0.34 5.47 -8.50
C PRO A 127 -0.69 5.12 -7.42
N THR A 128 -0.39 5.46 -6.17
CA THR A 128 -1.30 5.21 -5.04
C THR A 128 -2.63 5.97 -5.16
N SER A 129 -2.62 7.16 -5.78
CA SER A 129 -3.81 7.98 -6.05
C SER A 129 -4.73 7.45 -7.16
N PHE A 130 -4.32 6.45 -7.91
CA PHE A 130 -5.08 5.88 -9.04
C PHE A 130 -6.43 5.26 -8.63
N GLY A 131 -6.57 4.81 -7.38
CA GLY A 131 -7.80 4.17 -6.91
C GLY A 131 -7.90 2.68 -7.27
N LYS A 132 -6.79 1.96 -7.34
CA LYS A 132 -6.72 0.51 -7.64
C LYS A 132 -7.71 -0.34 -6.87
N SER A 133 -7.91 -0.06 -5.58
CA SER A 133 -8.83 -0.80 -4.70
C SER A 133 -10.32 -0.57 -5.00
N LEU A 134 -10.68 0.48 -5.75
CA LEU A 134 -12.04 0.72 -6.21
C LEU A 134 -12.49 -0.35 -7.20
N LEU A 135 -11.60 -0.80 -8.08
CA LEU A 135 -11.89 -1.86 -9.05
C LEU A 135 -12.10 -3.22 -8.38
N ILE A 136 -11.41 -3.49 -7.25
CA ILE A 136 -11.69 -4.70 -6.44
C ILE A 136 -13.13 -4.67 -5.93
N GLU A 137 -13.56 -3.52 -5.40
CA GLU A 137 -14.92 -3.35 -4.90
C GLU A 137 -15.95 -3.49 -6.02
N GLU A 138 -15.66 -2.96 -7.20
CA GLU A 138 -16.53 -3.05 -8.38
C GLU A 138 -16.72 -4.50 -8.84
N ILE A 139 -15.66 -5.31 -8.89
CA ILE A 139 -15.75 -6.75 -9.19
C ILE A 139 -16.65 -7.47 -8.18
N ILE A 140 -16.50 -7.16 -6.90
CA ILE A 140 -17.33 -7.76 -5.85
C ILE A 140 -18.80 -7.33 -6.00
N ALA A 141 -19.03 -6.05 -6.27
CA ALA A 141 -20.37 -5.50 -6.48
C ALA A 141 -21.08 -6.11 -7.71
N SER A 142 -20.33 -6.41 -8.77
CA SER A 142 -20.85 -7.03 -9.99
C SER A 142 -21.35 -8.46 -9.78
N LYS A 143 -20.85 -9.16 -8.76
CA LYS A 143 -21.17 -10.55 -8.42
C LYS A 143 -20.88 -11.57 -9.56
N ILE A 144 -19.99 -11.23 -10.50
CA ILE A 144 -19.61 -12.12 -11.60
C ILE A 144 -18.81 -13.34 -11.13
N TYR A 145 -18.19 -13.26 -9.94
CA TYR A 145 -17.48 -14.35 -9.29
C TYR A 145 -18.07 -14.64 -7.92
N ARG A 146 -18.27 -15.90 -7.59
CA ARG A 146 -18.78 -16.34 -6.29
C ARG A 146 -17.65 -16.62 -5.30
N GLN A 147 -16.50 -17.09 -5.77
CA GLN A 147 -15.38 -17.54 -4.93
C GLN A 147 -14.14 -16.67 -5.24
N ILE A 148 -13.86 -15.73 -4.37
CA ILE A 148 -12.83 -14.70 -4.56
C ILE A 148 -11.79 -14.79 -3.44
N VAL A 149 -10.50 -14.79 -3.81
CA VAL A 149 -9.40 -14.64 -2.83
C VAL A 149 -8.77 -13.26 -3.01
N ILE A 150 -8.58 -12.53 -1.93
CA ILE A 150 -7.86 -11.25 -1.91
C ILE A 150 -6.67 -11.38 -0.99
N ILE A 151 -5.47 -11.28 -1.55
CA ILE A 151 -4.22 -11.30 -0.80
C ILE A 151 -3.78 -9.86 -0.55
N GLN A 152 -3.57 -9.51 0.72
CA GLN A 152 -3.02 -8.23 1.11
C GLN A 152 -1.83 -8.42 2.07
N PRO A 153 -0.82 -7.52 2.01
CA PRO A 153 0.44 -7.74 2.71
C PRO A 153 0.36 -7.58 4.23
N THR A 154 -0.69 -6.91 4.74
CA THR A 154 -0.80 -6.62 6.17
C THR A 154 -2.19 -6.89 6.71
N LEU A 155 -2.24 -7.26 8.00
CA LEU A 155 -3.50 -7.50 8.70
C LEU A 155 -4.33 -6.22 8.89
N ALA A 156 -3.69 -5.05 8.88
CA ALA A 156 -4.38 -3.76 8.96
C ALA A 156 -5.15 -3.47 7.66
N LEU A 157 -4.54 -3.68 6.49
CA LEU A 157 -5.22 -3.58 5.19
C LEU A 157 -6.37 -4.57 5.07
N LEU A 158 -6.16 -5.82 5.54
CA LEU A 158 -7.22 -6.83 5.56
C LEU A 158 -8.41 -6.39 6.41
N ASP A 159 -8.20 -5.79 7.58
CA ASP A 159 -9.30 -5.29 8.44
C ASP A 159 -10.01 -4.10 7.80
N GLU A 160 -9.28 -3.17 7.20
CA GLU A 160 -9.86 -2.06 6.44
C GLU A 160 -10.72 -2.56 5.27
N THR A 161 -10.19 -3.50 4.48
CA THR A 161 -10.91 -4.11 3.37
C THR A 161 -12.14 -4.86 3.88
N ARG A 162 -12.01 -5.61 4.97
CA ARG A 162 -13.15 -6.28 5.62
C ARG A 162 -14.25 -5.30 6.00
N LYS A 163 -13.91 -4.19 6.67
CA LYS A 163 -14.89 -3.15 7.05
C LYS A 163 -15.63 -2.60 5.82
N LYS A 164 -14.92 -2.31 4.73
CA LYS A 164 -15.51 -1.83 3.46
C LYS A 164 -16.44 -2.87 2.81
N LEU A 165 -16.07 -4.14 2.87
CA LEU A 165 -16.81 -5.22 2.22
C LEU A 165 -17.99 -5.75 3.03
N LEU A 166 -18.14 -5.38 4.31
CA LEU A 166 -19.28 -5.79 5.15
C LEU A 166 -20.66 -5.45 4.53
N LYS A 167 -20.73 -4.41 3.69
CA LYS A 167 -21.97 -4.07 2.98
C LYS A 167 -22.44 -5.15 1.99
N TYR A 168 -21.54 -6.04 1.56
CA TYR A 168 -21.84 -7.17 0.67
C TYR A 168 -22.15 -8.48 1.39
N ARG A 169 -22.27 -8.49 2.74
CA ARG A 169 -22.50 -9.67 3.59
C ARG A 169 -23.76 -10.50 3.23
N ASN A 170 -24.71 -9.90 2.52
CA ASN A 170 -25.90 -10.61 2.06
C ASN A 170 -25.58 -11.54 0.88
N ALA A 171 -24.62 -11.17 0.02
CA ALA A 171 -24.21 -11.95 -1.15
C ALA A 171 -22.98 -12.84 -0.84
N TYR A 172 -22.11 -12.41 0.07
CA TYR A 172 -20.85 -13.08 0.36
C TYR A 172 -20.62 -13.30 1.85
N LYS A 173 -20.05 -14.45 2.19
CA LYS A 173 -19.38 -14.66 3.47
C LYS A 173 -17.93 -14.15 3.37
N ILE A 174 -17.51 -13.35 4.34
CA ILE A 174 -16.12 -12.87 4.41
C ILE A 174 -15.35 -13.79 5.36
N VAL A 175 -14.35 -14.48 4.84
CA VAL A 175 -13.49 -15.42 5.55
C VAL A 175 -12.15 -14.74 5.81
N VAL A 176 -11.77 -14.58 7.08
CA VAL A 176 -10.55 -13.87 7.48
C VAL A 176 -9.56 -14.71 8.28
N SER A 177 -9.97 -15.92 8.68
CA SER A 177 -9.17 -16.84 9.48
C SER A 177 -9.15 -18.23 8.87
N THR A 178 -8.03 -18.95 9.03
CA THR A 178 -7.81 -20.28 8.45
C THR A 178 -8.68 -21.38 9.06
N ASN A 179 -9.27 -21.14 10.23
CA ASN A 179 -10.22 -22.07 10.87
C ASN A 179 -11.70 -21.85 10.47
N GLN A 180 -12.00 -20.80 9.68
CA GLN A 180 -13.36 -20.57 9.20
C GLN A 180 -13.67 -21.45 7.98
N ILE A 181 -14.89 -21.98 7.91
CA ILE A 181 -15.38 -22.81 6.79
C ILE A 181 -16.09 -21.90 5.78
N PRO A 182 -16.00 -22.13 4.46
CA PRO A 182 -16.77 -21.41 3.46
C PRO A 182 -18.28 -21.58 3.64
N ASP A 183 -19.05 -20.65 3.08
CA ASP A 183 -20.51 -20.78 2.98
C ASP A 183 -20.85 -21.51 1.66
N GLU A 184 -21.70 -22.50 1.73
CA GLU A 184 -22.11 -23.30 0.54
C GLU A 184 -23.19 -22.61 -0.28
N THR A 185 -23.98 -21.74 0.34
CA THR A 185 -25.14 -21.08 -0.27
C THR A 185 -24.81 -19.73 -0.87
N LYS A 186 -23.95 -18.96 -0.21
CA LYS A 186 -23.47 -17.65 -0.65
C LYS A 186 -22.14 -17.75 -1.39
N GLY A 187 -21.72 -16.64 -2.00
CA GLY A 187 -20.34 -16.48 -2.40
C GLY A 187 -19.40 -16.34 -1.20
N ASN A 188 -18.11 -16.54 -1.40
CA ASN A 188 -17.11 -16.36 -0.37
C ASN A 188 -16.02 -15.38 -0.83
N ILE A 189 -15.61 -14.50 0.07
CA ILE A 189 -14.45 -13.63 -0.11
C ILE A 189 -13.45 -14.01 0.98
N PHE A 190 -12.31 -14.56 0.55
CA PHE A 190 -11.22 -14.92 1.44
C PHE A 190 -10.25 -13.74 1.49
N LEU A 191 -10.18 -13.06 2.65
CA LEU A 191 -9.26 -11.96 2.91
C LEU A 191 -8.06 -12.50 3.69
N PHE A 192 -6.97 -12.78 3.00
CA PHE A 192 -5.83 -13.50 3.55
C PHE A 192 -4.50 -12.78 3.28
N THR A 193 -3.48 -13.08 4.08
CA THR A 193 -2.08 -12.90 3.71
C THR A 193 -1.61 -14.09 2.88
N GLY A 194 -0.42 -13.99 2.26
CA GLY A 194 0.16 -15.12 1.50
C GLY A 194 0.26 -16.40 2.35
N GLU A 195 0.73 -16.26 3.59
CA GLU A 195 0.87 -17.36 4.54
C GLU A 195 -0.47 -18.07 4.82
N ARG A 196 -1.53 -17.29 5.03
CA ARG A 196 -2.88 -17.85 5.27
C ARG A 196 -3.44 -18.57 4.05
N VAL A 197 -3.14 -18.10 2.83
CA VAL A 197 -3.53 -18.82 1.61
C VAL A 197 -2.82 -20.17 1.54
N VAL A 198 -1.53 -20.23 1.86
CA VAL A 198 -0.79 -21.48 1.88
C VAL A 198 -1.37 -22.47 2.90
N GLU A 199 -1.66 -22.00 4.13
CA GLU A 199 -2.21 -22.80 5.23
C GLU A 199 -3.64 -23.27 5.00
N TYR A 200 -4.48 -22.49 4.31
CA TYR A 200 -5.91 -22.78 4.20
C TYR A 200 -6.20 -23.99 3.31
N VAL A 201 -6.83 -25.03 3.86
CA VAL A 201 -7.05 -26.30 3.16
C VAL A 201 -8.45 -26.45 2.54
N ASN A 202 -9.42 -25.67 2.97
CA ASN A 202 -10.84 -25.85 2.61
C ASN A 202 -11.31 -24.89 1.50
N PHE A 203 -10.44 -24.55 0.53
CA PHE A 203 -10.86 -23.73 -0.60
C PHE A 203 -11.90 -24.47 -1.45
N PRO A 204 -13.06 -23.84 -1.74
CA PRO A 204 -13.88 -24.28 -2.86
C PRO A 204 -13.16 -24.00 -4.19
N GLN A 205 -13.79 -24.31 -5.32
CA GLN A 205 -13.25 -23.92 -6.61
C GLN A 205 -13.18 -22.38 -6.70
N ILE A 206 -11.98 -21.82 -6.57
CA ILE A 206 -11.73 -20.38 -6.67
C ILE A 206 -11.88 -19.95 -8.12
N GLU A 207 -12.63 -18.85 -8.33
CA GLU A 207 -12.95 -18.33 -9.66
C GLU A 207 -12.11 -17.10 -10.04
N PHE A 208 -11.66 -16.36 -9.03
CA PHE A 208 -10.89 -15.14 -9.21
C PHE A 208 -10.03 -14.83 -7.99
N PHE A 209 -8.86 -14.26 -8.20
CA PHE A 209 -8.06 -13.78 -7.09
C PHE A 209 -7.38 -12.45 -7.36
N VAL A 210 -7.07 -11.74 -6.27
CA VAL A 210 -6.39 -10.46 -6.26
C VAL A 210 -5.12 -10.57 -5.44
N ILE A 211 -4.00 -10.03 -5.93
CA ILE A 211 -2.78 -9.82 -5.13
C ILE A 211 -2.50 -8.33 -5.09
N ASP A 212 -2.70 -7.73 -3.92
CA ASP A 212 -2.34 -6.34 -3.66
C ASP A 212 -0.86 -6.23 -3.31
N GLU A 213 -0.19 -5.20 -3.83
CA GLU A 213 1.26 -5.00 -3.68
C GLU A 213 2.08 -6.18 -4.26
N PHE A 214 1.73 -6.63 -5.48
CA PHE A 214 2.33 -7.82 -6.11
C PHE A 214 3.85 -7.73 -6.33
N TYR A 215 4.45 -6.55 -6.26
CA TYR A 215 5.91 -6.40 -6.29
C TYR A 215 6.62 -7.15 -5.15
N LYS A 216 5.89 -7.50 -4.09
CA LYS A 216 6.38 -8.35 -3.00
C LYS A 216 6.57 -9.82 -3.39
N LEU A 217 6.22 -10.20 -4.61
CA LEU A 217 6.64 -11.50 -5.20
C LEU A 217 8.16 -11.55 -5.45
N SER A 218 8.80 -10.39 -5.65
CA SER A 218 10.25 -10.33 -5.82
C SER A 218 10.97 -10.53 -4.49
N LEU A 219 11.99 -11.39 -4.51
CA LEU A 219 12.85 -11.71 -3.35
C LEU A 219 13.62 -10.50 -2.83
N ASP A 220 13.95 -9.55 -3.69
CA ASP A 220 14.71 -8.35 -3.34
C ASP A 220 13.99 -7.44 -2.34
N ARG A 221 12.65 -7.57 -2.23
CA ARG A 221 11.82 -6.70 -1.39
C ARG A 221 11.59 -7.23 0.02
N ASP A 222 11.28 -8.50 0.15
CA ASP A 222 11.01 -9.15 1.44
C ASP A 222 11.12 -10.67 1.22
N GLU A 223 12.34 -11.21 1.35
CA GLU A 223 12.65 -12.60 0.99
C GLU A 223 11.71 -13.61 1.65
N ASP A 224 11.46 -13.47 2.95
CA ASP A 224 10.64 -14.44 3.69
C ASP A 224 9.17 -14.41 3.27
N ARG A 225 8.61 -13.22 3.06
CA ARG A 225 7.23 -13.05 2.59
C ARG A 225 7.06 -13.32 1.10
N ALA A 226 8.09 -13.05 0.31
CA ALA A 226 8.09 -13.38 -1.12
C ALA A 226 7.92 -14.88 -1.33
N ILE A 227 8.57 -15.74 -0.53
CA ILE A 227 8.40 -17.20 -0.59
C ILE A 227 6.93 -17.58 -0.39
N SER A 228 6.34 -17.18 0.72
CA SER A 228 4.93 -17.48 1.03
C SER A 228 3.96 -16.93 -0.01
N LEU A 229 4.23 -15.71 -0.53
CA LEU A 229 3.39 -15.10 -1.55
C LEU A 229 3.47 -15.81 -2.90
N ASN A 230 4.67 -16.27 -3.32
CA ASN A 230 4.84 -17.09 -4.53
C ASN A 230 4.14 -18.44 -4.39
N GLN A 231 4.25 -19.10 -3.23
CA GLN A 231 3.55 -20.36 -2.96
C GLN A 231 2.02 -20.17 -2.99
N ALA A 232 1.52 -19.06 -2.40
CA ALA A 232 0.11 -18.69 -2.44
C ALA A 232 -0.35 -18.44 -3.88
N PHE A 233 0.43 -17.71 -4.66
CA PHE A 233 0.15 -17.43 -6.07
C PHE A 233 0.10 -18.73 -6.88
N HIS A 234 1.09 -19.61 -6.75
CA HIS A 234 1.11 -20.92 -7.40
C HIS A 234 -0.13 -21.76 -7.02
N LYS A 235 -0.45 -21.81 -5.71
CA LYS A 235 -1.65 -22.53 -5.22
C LYS A 235 -2.93 -22.03 -5.86
N LEU A 236 -3.10 -20.72 -6.01
CA LEU A 236 -4.30 -20.12 -6.61
C LEU A 236 -4.35 -20.33 -8.14
N LEU A 237 -3.21 -20.32 -8.82
CA LEU A 237 -3.14 -20.64 -10.25
C LEU A 237 -3.59 -22.07 -10.60
N ARG A 238 -3.61 -22.99 -9.62
CA ARG A 238 -4.17 -24.34 -9.79
C ARG A 238 -5.71 -24.34 -9.86
N PHE A 239 -6.36 -23.28 -9.38
CA PHE A 239 -7.83 -23.14 -9.42
C PHE A 239 -8.26 -22.33 -10.64
N THR A 240 -7.56 -21.24 -10.95
CA THR A 240 -7.98 -20.30 -12.00
C THR A 240 -6.80 -19.49 -12.55
N ASP A 241 -6.91 -19.12 -13.82
CA ASP A 241 -6.04 -18.16 -14.49
C ASP A 241 -6.60 -16.71 -14.46
N LYS A 242 -7.69 -16.48 -13.76
CA LYS A 242 -8.36 -15.17 -13.65
C LYS A 242 -7.90 -14.44 -12.41
N PHE A 243 -7.18 -13.32 -12.62
CA PHE A 243 -6.59 -12.56 -11.52
C PHE A 243 -6.47 -11.06 -11.80
N TYR A 244 -6.33 -10.32 -10.72
CA TYR A 244 -6.00 -8.91 -10.72
C TYR A 244 -4.80 -8.67 -9.81
N LEU A 245 -3.63 -8.37 -10.40
CA LEU A 245 -2.42 -8.03 -9.66
C LEU A 245 -2.23 -6.51 -9.67
N LEU A 246 -2.01 -5.93 -8.51
CA LEU A 246 -1.83 -4.48 -8.39
C LEU A 246 -0.58 -4.12 -7.59
N GLY A 247 0.10 -3.08 -8.08
CA GLY A 247 1.30 -2.55 -7.44
C GLY A 247 1.58 -1.12 -7.90
N PRO A 248 2.43 -0.41 -7.18
CA PRO A 248 2.82 0.94 -7.58
C PRO A 248 4.10 0.92 -8.42
N MET A 249 4.16 1.78 -9.44
CA MET A 249 5.38 2.21 -10.12
C MET A 249 6.33 1.11 -10.62
N ILE A 250 5.78 0.01 -11.12
CA ILE A 250 6.55 -1.09 -11.70
C ILE A 250 6.63 -0.83 -13.22
N LYS A 251 7.82 -0.85 -13.79
CA LYS A 251 7.99 -0.65 -15.24
C LYS A 251 7.99 -1.93 -16.03
N ASN A 252 8.55 -3.00 -15.46
CA ASN A 252 8.70 -4.25 -16.19
C ASN A 252 8.44 -5.46 -15.26
N ILE A 253 7.91 -6.53 -15.87
CA ILE A 253 7.69 -7.85 -15.28
C ILE A 253 8.23 -8.92 -16.24
N PRO A 254 8.47 -10.17 -15.80
CA PRO A 254 9.05 -11.22 -16.63
C PRO A 254 8.24 -11.48 -17.92
N THR A 255 8.92 -11.52 -19.05
CA THR A 255 8.29 -11.81 -20.36
C THR A 255 7.71 -13.22 -20.43
N SER A 256 8.31 -14.19 -19.70
CA SER A 256 7.79 -15.54 -19.51
C SER A 256 6.39 -15.54 -18.88
N PHE A 257 6.18 -14.70 -17.85
CA PHE A 257 4.88 -14.51 -17.23
C PHE A 257 3.86 -13.91 -18.20
N LEU A 258 4.23 -12.85 -18.93
CA LEU A 258 3.36 -12.21 -19.93
C LEU A 258 2.92 -13.16 -21.04
N LYS A 259 3.79 -14.10 -21.44
CA LYS A 259 3.50 -15.06 -22.50
C LYS A 259 2.65 -16.26 -22.04
N LYS A 260 2.71 -16.58 -20.75
CA LYS A 260 2.01 -17.75 -20.18
C LYS A 260 0.51 -17.53 -20.04
N PHE A 261 0.08 -16.29 -19.83
CA PHE A 261 -1.32 -15.94 -19.58
C PHE A 261 -1.82 -14.93 -20.62
N ASP A 262 -3.10 -15.06 -21.02
CA ASP A 262 -3.80 -13.99 -21.72
C ASP A 262 -4.15 -12.89 -20.73
N LEU A 263 -3.20 -11.99 -20.49
CA LEU A 263 -3.32 -10.91 -19.53
C LEU A 263 -3.08 -9.53 -20.16
N MET A 264 -3.67 -8.52 -19.57
CA MET A 264 -3.37 -7.13 -19.85
C MET A 264 -2.31 -6.63 -18.87
N TRP A 265 -1.14 -6.23 -19.37
CA TRP A 265 -0.15 -5.47 -18.61
C TRP A 265 -0.41 -3.97 -18.79
N PHE A 266 -0.70 -3.28 -17.70
CA PHE A 266 -1.11 -1.88 -17.70
C PHE A 266 -0.23 -1.03 -16.78
N PRO A 267 0.95 -0.59 -17.24
CA PRO A 267 1.77 0.40 -16.55
C PRO A 267 1.26 1.82 -16.84
N THR A 268 1.00 2.60 -15.80
CA THR A 268 0.53 3.99 -15.96
C THR A 268 1.11 4.93 -14.93
N GLU A 269 1.25 6.19 -15.33
CA GLU A 269 1.58 7.32 -14.46
C GLU A 269 0.36 8.24 -14.21
N PHE A 270 -0.84 7.79 -14.53
CA PHE A 270 -2.07 8.55 -14.34
C PHE A 270 -2.30 8.86 -12.87
N THR A 271 -2.38 10.15 -12.55
CA THR A 271 -2.64 10.63 -11.19
C THR A 271 -3.94 11.42 -11.12
N THR A 272 -4.62 11.33 -10.00
CA THR A 272 -5.81 12.12 -9.69
C THR A 272 -5.52 13.26 -8.71
N VAL A 273 -4.27 13.45 -8.34
CA VAL A 273 -3.81 14.53 -7.44
C VAL A 273 -2.49 15.10 -7.97
N ALA A 274 -2.30 16.40 -7.79
CA ALA A 274 -1.03 17.08 -8.04
C ALA A 274 -0.14 16.98 -6.78
N VAL A 275 1.19 17.07 -6.96
CA VAL A 275 2.13 17.00 -5.83
C VAL A 275 3.16 18.11 -5.94
N ASP A 276 3.32 18.88 -4.85
CA ASP A 276 4.37 19.88 -4.69
C ASP A 276 5.50 19.32 -3.82
N GLU A 277 6.67 19.14 -4.41
CA GLU A 277 7.86 18.69 -3.68
C GLU A 277 8.70 19.88 -3.22
N LYS A 278 8.98 19.95 -1.92
CA LYS A 278 9.78 21.02 -1.28
C LYS A 278 10.98 20.44 -0.54
N SER A 279 12.18 20.88 -0.90
CA SER A 279 13.41 20.48 -0.21
C SER A 279 13.67 21.38 1.00
N LEU A 280 13.85 20.75 2.15
CA LEU A 280 14.26 21.38 3.43
C LEU A 280 15.66 20.89 3.84
N GLU A 281 16.46 20.44 2.89
CA GLU A 281 17.80 19.90 3.13
C GLU A 281 18.66 20.87 3.94
N ILE A 282 19.42 20.33 4.88
CA ILE A 282 20.36 21.08 5.70
C ILE A 282 21.77 20.85 5.16
N GLN A 283 22.54 21.93 4.99
CA GLN A 283 23.90 21.85 4.44
C GLN A 283 24.80 20.90 5.24
N ASP A 284 25.59 20.08 4.56
CA ASP A 284 26.43 19.03 5.16
C ASP A 284 27.66 19.55 5.94
N LYS A 285 27.93 20.87 5.95
CA LYS A 285 29.11 21.49 6.61
C LYS A 285 28.96 21.71 8.11
N ILE A 286 27.89 21.19 8.75
CA ILE A 286 27.54 21.40 10.16
C ILE A 286 27.81 20.11 10.95
N LYS A 287 28.20 20.24 12.24
CA LYS A 287 28.40 19.08 13.12
C LYS A 287 27.08 18.27 13.25
N ALA A 288 27.21 16.96 13.38
CA ALA A 288 26.03 16.06 13.39
C ALA A 288 25.00 16.41 14.47
N SER A 289 25.43 16.83 15.66
CA SER A 289 24.56 17.27 16.75
C SER A 289 23.79 18.55 16.43
N GLU A 290 24.48 19.53 15.84
CA GLU A 290 23.87 20.79 15.40
C GLU A 290 22.93 20.59 14.22
N LYS A 291 23.30 19.69 13.27
CA LYS A 291 22.46 19.32 12.16
C LYS A 291 21.14 18.70 12.65
N ARG A 292 21.21 17.84 13.68
CA ARG A 292 20.02 17.24 14.30
C ARG A 292 19.12 18.30 14.93
N ALA A 293 19.65 19.15 15.78
CA ALA A 293 18.88 20.21 16.45
C ALA A 293 18.21 21.17 15.44
N LEU A 294 18.94 21.58 14.39
CA LEU A 294 18.41 22.44 13.34
C LEU A 294 17.29 21.73 12.53
N LYS A 295 17.43 20.42 12.31
CA LYS A 295 16.44 19.62 11.61
C LYS A 295 15.13 19.50 12.42
N GLU A 296 15.25 19.26 13.72
CA GLU A 296 14.14 19.21 14.66
C GLU A 296 13.43 20.58 14.77
N GLN A 297 14.19 21.66 14.91
CA GLN A 297 13.64 23.02 14.93
C GLN A 297 12.85 23.34 13.67
N LYS A 298 13.44 23.13 12.48
CA LYS A 298 12.75 23.37 11.20
C LYS A 298 11.48 22.52 11.05
N LEU A 299 11.52 21.26 11.52
CA LEU A 299 10.33 20.40 11.51
C LEU A 299 9.24 21.00 12.38
N PHE A 300 9.52 21.36 13.62
CA PHE A 300 8.53 21.86 14.57
C PHE A 300 7.96 23.23 14.15
N GLU A 301 8.79 24.11 13.60
CA GLU A 301 8.34 25.37 13.00
C GLU A 301 7.38 25.11 11.83
N LEU A 302 7.71 24.20 10.91
CA LEU A 302 6.85 23.83 9.79
C LEU A 302 5.52 23.25 10.27
N LEU A 303 5.54 22.33 11.24
CA LEU A 303 4.35 21.70 11.78
C LEU A 303 3.44 22.71 12.51
N SER A 304 4.01 23.64 13.25
CA SER A 304 3.25 24.67 13.98
C SER A 304 2.56 25.68 13.06
N GLN A 305 3.13 25.94 11.89
CA GLN A 305 2.58 26.84 10.87
C GLN A 305 1.51 26.17 10.00
N THR A 306 1.41 24.85 10.03
CA THR A 306 0.51 24.06 9.17
C THR A 306 -0.77 23.69 9.89
N ASN A 307 -1.92 24.10 9.32
CA ASN A 307 -3.23 23.74 9.85
C ASN A 307 -3.80 22.43 9.28
N GLU A 308 -3.10 21.82 8.35
CA GLU A 308 -3.54 20.66 7.60
C GLU A 308 -2.98 19.35 8.17
N GLN A 309 -3.65 18.24 7.86
CA GLN A 309 -3.17 16.91 8.24
C GLN A 309 -1.79 16.64 7.65
N THR A 310 -0.89 16.17 8.51
CA THR A 310 0.50 15.92 8.16
C THR A 310 0.97 14.55 8.64
N LEU A 311 1.49 13.74 7.71
CA LEU A 311 2.23 12.50 8.00
C LEU A 311 3.72 12.80 8.08
N ILE A 312 4.38 12.35 9.14
CA ILE A 312 5.82 12.52 9.33
C ILE A 312 6.47 11.13 9.33
N TYR A 313 7.20 10.83 8.25
CA TYR A 313 7.93 9.57 8.13
C TYR A 313 9.22 9.58 8.94
N CYS A 314 9.40 8.57 9.79
CA CYS A 314 10.56 8.34 10.64
C CYS A 314 11.14 6.93 10.37
N SER A 315 12.47 6.81 10.49
CA SER A 315 13.21 5.57 10.19
C SER A 315 12.96 4.42 11.17
N SER A 316 12.50 4.71 12.38
CA SER A 316 12.31 3.69 13.43
C SER A 316 11.18 4.05 14.40
N PRO A 317 10.62 3.03 15.11
CA PRO A 317 9.60 3.23 16.15
C PRO A 317 10.04 4.22 17.24
N ASN A 318 11.24 4.05 17.76
CA ASN A 318 11.77 4.93 18.79
C ASN A 318 11.85 6.39 18.33
N LYS A 319 12.30 6.61 17.09
CA LYS A 319 12.41 7.96 16.53
C LYS A 319 11.05 8.60 16.32
N ALA A 320 10.08 7.85 15.81
CA ALA A 320 8.69 8.32 15.66
C ALA A 320 8.08 8.74 17.01
N THR A 321 8.26 7.91 18.04
CA THR A 321 7.80 8.20 19.40
C THR A 321 8.50 9.41 20.02
N THR A 322 9.85 9.47 19.93
CA THR A 322 10.65 10.56 20.51
C THR A 322 10.29 11.91 19.90
N LEU A 323 10.31 12.00 18.55
CA LEU A 323 9.95 13.25 17.85
C LEU A 323 8.52 13.69 18.09
N CYS A 324 7.57 12.73 18.19
CA CYS A 324 6.19 13.02 18.57
C CYS A 324 6.11 13.71 19.93
N LEU A 325 6.79 13.17 20.94
CA LEU A 325 6.76 13.71 22.31
C LEU A 325 7.52 15.05 22.42
N GLU A 326 8.68 15.18 21.78
CA GLU A 326 9.43 16.43 21.70
C GLU A 326 8.59 17.54 21.02
N PHE A 327 7.82 17.19 19.98
CA PHE A 327 6.89 18.14 19.36
C PHE A 327 5.74 18.53 20.29
N VAL A 328 5.20 17.62 21.06
CA VAL A 328 4.18 17.93 22.10
C VAL A 328 4.74 18.90 23.14
N ASP A 329 5.98 18.69 23.57
CA ASP A 329 6.64 19.60 24.54
C ASP A 329 6.92 20.97 23.92
N PHE A 330 7.26 21.04 22.62
CA PHE A 330 7.36 22.28 21.86
C PHE A 330 6.00 23.01 21.81
N LEU A 331 4.90 22.33 21.53
CA LEU A 331 3.55 22.92 21.52
C LEU A 331 3.17 23.49 22.90
N LYS A 332 3.48 22.77 23.97
CA LYS A 332 3.25 23.23 25.35
C LYS A 332 4.06 24.49 25.67
N ALA A 333 5.35 24.45 25.36
CA ALA A 333 6.27 25.56 25.65
C ALA A 333 5.90 26.86 24.91
N ASN A 334 5.31 26.75 23.72
CA ASN A 334 4.87 27.89 22.92
C ASN A 334 3.37 28.20 23.05
N GLU A 335 2.66 27.58 24.00
CA GLU A 335 1.21 27.74 24.25
C GLU A 335 0.33 27.54 23.00
N ILE A 336 0.79 26.70 22.04
CA ILE A 336 0.09 26.44 20.81
C ILE A 336 -1.01 25.38 21.09
N LYS A 337 -2.27 25.82 21.03
CA LYS A 337 -3.41 24.93 21.10
C LYS A 337 -3.73 24.35 19.74
N SER A 338 -3.85 23.03 19.63
CA SER A 338 -4.35 22.43 18.40
C SER A 338 -5.87 22.66 18.28
N ASN A 339 -6.30 23.32 17.21
CA ASN A 339 -7.73 23.40 16.88
C ASN A 339 -8.17 22.05 16.28
N ILE A 340 -8.45 21.07 17.13
CA ILE A 340 -8.95 19.75 16.73
C ILE A 340 -10.46 19.87 16.49
N ARG A 341 -10.91 19.39 15.32
CA ARG A 341 -12.35 19.49 14.95
C ARG A 341 -13.22 18.45 15.67
N ASN A 342 -12.68 17.25 16.00
CA ASN A 342 -13.41 16.16 16.67
C ASN A 342 -12.63 15.66 17.88
N ILE A 343 -12.89 16.25 19.04
CA ILE A 343 -12.21 15.89 20.31
C ILE A 343 -12.70 14.53 20.85
N SER A 344 -13.93 14.11 20.52
CA SER A 344 -14.57 12.90 21.07
C SER A 344 -13.78 11.61 20.81
N ASP A 345 -13.29 11.42 19.57
CA ASP A 345 -12.57 10.17 19.22
C ASP A 345 -11.27 10.03 20.01
N ASN A 346 -10.56 11.13 20.24
CA ASN A 346 -9.33 11.14 21.02
C ASN A 346 -9.64 10.90 22.51
N GLN A 347 -10.77 11.39 23.00
CA GLN A 347 -11.19 11.22 24.38
C GLN A 347 -11.51 9.75 24.69
N GLU A 348 -12.32 9.08 23.87
CA GLU A 348 -12.59 7.64 24.00
C GLU A 348 -11.31 6.82 23.99
N MET A 349 -10.38 7.15 23.08
CA MET A 349 -9.09 6.46 22.96
C MET A 349 -8.22 6.67 24.22
N THR A 350 -8.15 7.89 24.75
CA THR A 350 -7.37 8.20 25.96
C THR A 350 -7.95 7.54 27.19
N GLU A 351 -9.28 7.49 27.34
CA GLU A 351 -9.97 6.77 28.41
C GLU A 351 -9.65 5.27 28.32
N TRP A 352 -9.80 4.67 27.15
CA TRP A 352 -9.48 3.26 26.95
C TRP A 352 -8.02 2.94 27.27
N ILE A 353 -7.06 3.76 26.83
CA ILE A 353 -5.63 3.59 27.12
C ILE A 353 -5.37 3.68 28.64
N SER A 354 -6.00 4.64 29.31
CA SER A 354 -5.85 4.86 30.74
C SER A 354 -6.33 3.66 31.57
N GLU A 355 -7.47 3.06 31.17
CA GLU A 355 -8.09 1.94 31.86
C GLU A 355 -7.41 0.59 31.57
N ASN A 356 -6.97 0.37 30.32
CA ASN A 356 -6.55 -0.96 29.87
C ASN A 356 -5.03 -1.13 29.69
N ILE A 357 -4.26 -0.02 29.63
CA ILE A 357 -2.80 -0.07 29.45
C ILE A 357 -2.09 0.63 30.62
N ASN A 358 -2.08 1.96 30.62
CA ASN A 358 -1.44 2.75 31.66
C ASN A 358 -1.90 4.22 31.59
N PRO A 359 -2.46 4.80 32.67
CA PRO A 359 -2.90 6.19 32.71
C PRO A 359 -1.75 7.21 32.57
N ARG A 360 -0.50 6.79 32.73
CA ARG A 360 0.69 7.65 32.57
C ARG A 360 1.38 7.46 31.22
N TRP A 361 0.77 6.73 30.28
CA TRP A 361 1.43 6.55 28.97
C TRP A 361 1.45 7.88 28.20
N SER A 362 2.62 8.25 27.73
CA SER A 362 2.87 9.52 27.02
C SER A 362 2.01 9.74 25.77
N LEU A 363 1.48 8.66 25.17
CA LEU A 363 0.54 8.75 24.06
C LEU A 363 -0.73 9.52 24.43
N ILE A 364 -1.23 9.41 25.66
CA ILE A 364 -2.39 10.17 26.15
C ILE A 364 -2.13 11.68 26.05
N SER A 365 -0.94 12.12 26.51
CA SER A 365 -0.56 13.52 26.37
C SER A 365 -0.49 13.98 24.92
N ALA A 366 0.00 13.13 24.01
CA ALA A 366 0.08 13.46 22.59
C ALA A 366 -1.31 13.59 21.94
N LEU A 367 -2.22 12.65 22.20
CA LEU A 367 -3.59 12.66 21.70
C LEU A 367 -4.37 13.92 22.13
N ASN A 368 -4.14 14.41 23.33
CA ASN A 368 -4.75 15.66 23.83
C ASN A 368 -4.31 16.90 23.04
N TYR A 369 -3.17 16.84 22.34
CA TYR A 369 -2.68 17.88 21.45
C TYR A 369 -2.96 17.58 19.95
N GLY A 370 -3.71 16.52 19.63
CA GLY A 370 -3.96 16.09 18.26
C GLY A 370 -2.72 15.56 17.54
N VAL A 371 -1.76 15.06 18.32
CA VAL A 371 -0.53 14.45 17.85
C VAL A 371 -0.56 12.97 18.19
N ALA A 372 -0.09 12.12 17.30
CA ALA A 372 0.08 10.70 17.59
C ALA A 372 1.32 10.12 16.90
N PHE A 373 1.71 8.92 17.33
CA PHE A 373 2.69 8.11 16.62
C PHE A 373 2.08 6.76 16.24
N HIS A 374 2.58 6.19 15.13
CA HIS A 374 2.15 4.87 14.64
C HIS A 374 3.34 4.04 14.18
N HIS A 375 3.47 2.83 14.71
CA HIS A 375 4.50 1.86 14.32
C HIS A 375 4.06 0.43 14.67
N GLY A 376 4.73 -0.57 14.12
CA GLY A 376 4.36 -1.97 14.24
C GLY A 376 4.40 -2.58 15.66
N ALA A 377 5.00 -1.88 16.64
CA ALA A 377 5.01 -2.33 18.05
C ALA A 377 3.78 -1.88 18.85
N LEU A 378 2.88 -1.07 18.27
CA LEU A 378 1.61 -0.73 18.93
C LEU A 378 0.65 -1.92 18.93
N PRO A 379 -0.22 -2.06 19.98
CA PRO A 379 -1.35 -2.97 19.92
C PRO A 379 -2.18 -2.70 18.66
N ARG A 380 -2.53 -3.76 17.93
CA ARG A 380 -3.17 -3.66 16.61
C ARG A 380 -4.42 -2.78 16.61
N HIS A 381 -5.33 -3.02 17.56
CA HIS A 381 -6.57 -2.25 17.67
C HIS A 381 -6.30 -0.77 17.90
N LEU A 382 -5.31 -0.42 18.73
CA LEU A 382 -4.92 0.96 18.97
C LEU A 382 -4.31 1.60 17.72
N GLY A 383 -3.46 0.87 16.99
CA GLY A 383 -2.95 1.33 15.70
C GLY A 383 -4.08 1.64 14.71
N SER A 384 -5.09 0.76 14.62
CA SER A 384 -6.27 1.00 13.77
C SER A 384 -7.08 2.22 14.23
N SER A 385 -7.30 2.39 15.54
CA SER A 385 -8.03 3.54 16.08
C SER A 385 -7.30 4.87 15.81
N ILE A 386 -5.97 4.90 15.92
CA ILE A 386 -5.15 6.07 15.58
C ILE A 386 -5.32 6.44 14.10
N VAL A 387 -5.32 5.44 13.21
CA VAL A 387 -5.52 5.67 11.76
C VAL A 387 -6.92 6.17 11.47
N ASP A 388 -7.94 5.57 12.08
CA ASP A 388 -9.32 6.01 11.94
C ASP A 388 -9.49 7.46 12.45
N ALA A 389 -8.92 7.80 13.62
CA ALA A 389 -8.92 9.15 14.18
C ALA A 389 -8.17 10.16 13.27
N PHE A 390 -7.06 9.76 12.67
CA PHE A 390 -6.36 10.58 11.67
C PHE A 390 -7.24 10.80 10.43
N ASN A 391 -7.85 9.76 9.87
CA ASN A 391 -8.72 9.88 8.70
C ASN A 391 -9.98 10.74 8.97
N HIS A 392 -10.44 10.83 10.22
CA HIS A 392 -11.57 11.66 10.65
C HIS A 392 -11.16 13.08 11.12
N ASN A 393 -9.92 13.50 10.91
CA ASN A 393 -9.37 14.80 11.36
C ASN A 393 -9.36 15.03 12.88
N SER A 394 -9.41 13.96 13.69
CA SER A 394 -9.24 14.01 15.14
C SER A 394 -7.76 14.06 15.56
N ILE A 395 -6.86 13.61 14.68
CA ILE A 395 -5.41 13.74 14.78
C ILE A 395 -4.92 14.56 13.61
N ARG A 396 -4.10 15.58 13.87
CA ARG A 396 -3.53 16.46 12.83
C ARG A 396 -2.14 16.01 12.40
N TRP A 397 -1.29 15.63 13.36
CA TRP A 397 0.11 15.26 13.11
C TRP A 397 0.36 13.82 13.51
N LEU A 398 0.76 13.00 12.54
CA LEU A 398 0.99 11.58 12.75
C LEU A 398 2.42 11.20 12.39
N PHE A 399 3.23 10.92 13.42
CA PHE A 399 4.60 10.42 13.26
C PHE A 399 4.57 8.92 13.02
N CYS A 400 5.11 8.45 11.90
CA CYS A 400 4.96 7.06 11.52
C CYS A 400 6.22 6.43 10.93
N THR A 401 6.22 5.11 10.89
CA THR A 401 7.23 4.30 10.20
C THR A 401 6.66 3.70 8.92
N SER A 402 7.48 2.94 8.18
CA SER A 402 7.06 2.24 6.95
C SER A 402 5.84 1.35 7.13
N THR A 403 5.57 0.84 8.33
CA THR A 403 4.38 0.00 8.61
C THR A 403 3.06 0.72 8.33
N LEU A 404 2.97 2.02 8.57
CA LEU A 404 1.80 2.81 8.19
C LEU A 404 1.76 3.02 6.67
N ILE A 405 2.92 3.35 6.09
CA ILE A 405 3.02 3.65 4.65
C ILE A 405 2.63 2.44 3.79
N GLU A 406 3.08 1.24 4.16
CA GLU A 406 2.82 0.01 3.41
C GLU A 406 1.56 -0.73 3.87
N GLY A 407 1.09 -0.44 5.07
CA GLY A 407 0.09 -1.27 5.77
C GLY A 407 -1.30 -0.68 5.89
N VAL A 408 -1.56 0.56 5.47
CA VAL A 408 -2.85 1.22 5.69
C VAL A 408 -3.17 2.19 4.55
N ASN A 409 -4.44 2.33 4.24
CA ASN A 409 -4.91 3.30 3.26
C ASN A 409 -5.19 4.66 3.95
N THR A 410 -4.11 5.40 4.20
CA THR A 410 -4.20 6.76 4.73
C THR A 410 -3.45 7.75 3.85
N SER A 411 -3.95 8.95 3.76
CA SER A 411 -3.34 10.06 3.02
C SER A 411 -3.53 11.35 3.80
N ALA A 412 -2.66 12.31 3.53
CA ALA A 412 -2.65 13.60 4.18
C ALA A 412 -2.44 14.73 3.17
N LYS A 413 -2.78 15.97 3.51
CA LYS A 413 -2.40 17.13 2.70
C LYS A 413 -0.88 17.23 2.60
N ASN A 414 -0.18 16.98 3.72
CA ASN A 414 1.27 17.09 3.80
C ASN A 414 1.92 15.76 4.20
N VAL A 415 3.00 15.43 3.54
CA VAL A 415 3.87 14.30 3.89
C VAL A 415 5.29 14.84 4.08
N ILE A 416 5.88 14.53 5.21
CA ILE A 416 7.25 14.94 5.55
C ILE A 416 8.14 13.70 5.59
N LEU A 417 9.11 13.63 4.70
CA LEU A 417 10.19 12.65 4.77
C LEU A 417 11.30 13.20 5.66
N TYR A 418 11.20 12.89 6.96
CA TYR A 418 12.18 13.35 7.92
C TYR A 418 13.48 12.55 7.83
N ASP A 419 13.40 11.24 7.60
CA ASP A 419 14.55 10.35 7.48
C ASP A 419 14.67 9.75 6.08
N ARG A 420 15.90 9.31 5.75
CA ARG A 420 16.24 8.58 4.53
C ARG A 420 16.40 7.07 4.71
N ASP A 421 16.18 6.57 5.94
CA ASP A 421 16.42 5.17 6.26
C ASP A 421 15.11 4.45 6.63
N LYS A 422 15.05 3.15 6.35
CA LYS A 422 14.02 2.21 6.75
C LYS A 422 14.69 1.16 7.64
N GLY A 423 14.64 1.38 8.95
CA GLY A 423 15.43 0.58 9.87
C GLY A 423 16.94 0.77 9.62
N LYS A 424 17.63 -0.29 9.22
CA LYS A 424 19.08 -0.29 8.93
C LYS A 424 19.42 -0.04 7.45
N LYS A 425 18.43 -0.06 6.54
CA LYS A 425 18.63 0.13 5.09
C LYS A 425 18.20 1.53 4.69
N ARG A 426 18.82 2.08 3.64
CA ARG A 426 18.34 3.33 3.03
C ARG A 426 17.05 3.06 2.24
N ILE A 427 16.15 4.03 2.26
CA ILE A 427 15.00 4.01 1.35
C ILE A 427 15.50 4.19 -0.09
N ASP A 428 14.98 3.39 -0.99
CA ASP A 428 15.21 3.55 -2.42
C ASP A 428 14.17 4.49 -3.05
N PHE A 429 14.25 4.67 -4.37
CA PHE A 429 13.32 5.53 -5.11
C PHE A 429 11.87 5.04 -5.02
N PHE A 430 11.66 3.74 -4.99
CA PHE A 430 10.34 3.14 -4.86
C PHE A 430 9.72 3.39 -3.48
N ASP A 431 10.47 3.16 -2.39
CA ASP A 431 10.04 3.49 -1.03
C ASP A 431 9.70 4.98 -0.91
N TYR A 432 10.58 5.84 -1.47
CA TYR A 432 10.36 7.29 -1.51
C TYR A 432 9.03 7.64 -2.18
N LYS A 433 8.76 7.11 -3.36
CA LYS A 433 7.53 7.38 -4.11
C LYS A 433 6.28 6.83 -3.41
N ASN A 434 6.39 5.70 -2.72
CA ASN A 434 5.30 5.15 -1.91
C ASN A 434 4.95 6.05 -0.73
N ILE A 435 5.97 6.61 -0.05
CA ILE A 435 5.77 7.57 1.05
C ILE A 435 5.18 8.87 0.48
N ALA A 436 5.79 9.44 -0.55
CA ALA A 436 5.34 10.67 -1.21
C ALA A 436 3.91 10.54 -1.76
N GLY A 437 3.56 9.37 -2.30
CA GLY A 437 2.23 9.08 -2.83
C GLY A 437 1.11 9.04 -1.77
N ARG A 438 1.43 9.18 -0.48
CA ARG A 438 0.45 9.42 0.58
C ARG A 438 0.03 10.89 0.68
N SER A 439 0.66 11.78 -0.08
CA SER A 439 0.27 13.19 -0.16
C SER A 439 -0.87 13.38 -1.17
N GLY A 440 -1.88 14.15 -0.75
CA GLY A 440 -3.08 14.38 -1.55
C GLY A 440 -4.10 13.25 -1.48
N ARG A 441 -5.37 13.60 -1.67
CA ARG A 441 -6.48 12.66 -1.70
C ARG A 441 -7.56 13.16 -2.64
N MET A 442 -7.99 12.30 -3.55
CA MET A 442 -9.07 12.60 -4.49
C MET A 442 -10.29 13.21 -3.77
N LYS A 443 -10.81 14.32 -4.29
CA LYS A 443 -11.95 15.07 -3.74
C LYS A 443 -11.77 15.73 -2.36
N GLN A 444 -10.62 15.55 -1.70
CA GLN A 444 -10.33 16.21 -0.42
C GLN A 444 -9.16 17.17 -0.50
N HIS A 445 -8.07 16.72 -1.12
CA HIS A 445 -6.84 17.49 -1.28
C HIS A 445 -6.33 17.30 -2.71
N PHE A 446 -6.71 18.19 -3.61
CA PHE A 446 -6.28 18.15 -5.01
C PHE A 446 -4.76 18.25 -5.16
N ILE A 447 -4.13 19.05 -4.30
CA ILE A 447 -2.68 19.23 -4.26
C ILE A 447 -2.15 18.66 -2.95
N GLY A 448 -1.23 17.70 -3.02
CA GLY A 448 -0.46 17.20 -1.90
C GLY A 448 0.89 17.92 -1.80
N ASN A 449 1.40 18.15 -0.58
CA ASN A 449 2.75 18.66 -0.36
C ASN A 449 3.65 17.57 0.17
N VAL A 450 4.84 17.44 -0.41
CA VAL A 450 5.90 16.56 0.05
C VAL A 450 7.11 17.38 0.47
N TYR A 451 7.44 17.32 1.75
CA TYR A 451 8.63 17.99 2.30
C TYR A 451 9.71 16.95 2.58
N ARG A 452 10.93 17.19 2.14
CA ARG A 452 12.04 16.27 2.38
C ARG A 452 13.23 16.99 3.04
N PHE A 453 13.73 16.38 4.10
CA PHE A 453 14.91 16.85 4.83
C PHE A 453 16.20 16.24 4.32
N GLU A 454 16.13 15.22 3.51
CA GLU A 454 17.26 14.49 2.94
C GLU A 454 17.19 14.49 1.41
N LYS A 455 18.32 14.23 0.77
CA LYS A 455 18.39 14.13 -0.70
C LYS A 455 17.49 13.01 -1.19
N GLN A 456 16.74 13.28 -2.25
CA GLN A 456 15.94 12.28 -2.93
C GLN A 456 16.82 11.12 -3.42
N PRO A 457 16.39 9.86 -3.27
CA PRO A 457 17.06 8.72 -3.89
C PRO A 457 17.14 8.87 -5.41
N ASP A 458 18.21 8.32 -5.99
CA ASP A 458 18.35 8.32 -7.45
C ASP A 458 17.21 7.53 -8.10
N GLN A 459 16.70 8.04 -9.23
CA GLN A 459 15.61 7.39 -9.94
C GLN A 459 16.03 6.01 -10.43
N MET A 460 15.25 5.00 -10.05
CA MET A 460 15.45 3.62 -10.49
C MET A 460 14.13 3.06 -11.01
N ASP A 461 14.21 2.33 -12.11
CA ASP A 461 13.08 1.58 -12.64
C ASP A 461 12.93 0.28 -11.86
N LEU A 462 11.74 0.04 -11.34
CA LEU A 462 11.46 -1.20 -10.63
C LEU A 462 11.13 -2.30 -11.63
N PHE A 463 11.97 -3.32 -11.66
CA PHE A 463 11.65 -4.64 -12.23
C PHE A 463 11.17 -5.55 -11.11
N VAL A 464 10.04 -6.21 -11.31
CA VAL A 464 9.54 -7.21 -10.36
C VAL A 464 9.84 -8.57 -10.94
N ASP A 465 10.84 -9.22 -10.37
CA ASP A 465 11.11 -10.62 -10.65
C ASP A 465 10.07 -11.50 -9.94
N ILE A 466 9.55 -12.49 -10.66
CA ILE A 466 8.59 -13.46 -10.13
C ILE A 466 9.24 -14.85 -10.19
N PRO A 467 9.76 -15.38 -9.07
CA PRO A 467 10.52 -16.63 -9.04
C PRO A 467 9.80 -17.86 -9.60
N LEU A 468 8.47 -17.85 -9.64
CA LEU A 468 7.67 -18.88 -10.30
C LEU A 468 7.90 -18.95 -11.82
N PHE A 469 8.29 -17.84 -12.44
CA PHE A 469 8.43 -17.69 -13.90
C PHE A 469 9.84 -17.30 -14.33
N ASN A 470 10.73 -17.08 -13.37
CA ASN A 470 12.17 -16.91 -13.55
C ASN A 470 12.87 -17.68 -12.43
N GLN A 471 13.18 -18.96 -12.69
CA GLN A 471 13.60 -19.89 -11.65
C GLN A 471 15.10 -19.89 -11.36
N ASP A 472 15.91 -19.13 -12.10
CA ASP A 472 17.38 -19.17 -11.96
C ASP A 472 17.86 -18.98 -10.52
N ASN A 473 17.27 -18.01 -9.80
CA ASN A 473 17.59 -17.71 -8.40
C ASN A 473 16.46 -18.06 -7.42
N ALA A 474 15.45 -18.83 -7.86
CA ALA A 474 14.33 -19.18 -6.99
C ALA A 474 14.79 -20.01 -5.79
N PRO A 475 14.35 -19.71 -4.55
CA PRO A 475 14.61 -20.54 -3.37
C PRO A 475 14.06 -21.96 -3.53
N LEU A 476 14.68 -22.93 -2.84
CA LEU A 476 14.19 -24.31 -2.84
C LEU A 476 12.74 -24.40 -2.34
N GLU A 477 12.37 -23.56 -1.40
CA GLU A 477 11.02 -23.43 -0.82
C GLU A 477 9.94 -23.16 -1.88
N ILE A 478 10.29 -22.45 -2.95
CA ILE A 478 9.39 -22.21 -4.09
C ILE A 478 9.45 -23.40 -5.05
N LEU A 479 10.66 -23.89 -5.37
CA LEU A 479 10.85 -24.94 -6.36
C LEU A 479 10.20 -26.28 -5.95
N VAL A 480 10.22 -26.64 -4.66
CA VAL A 480 9.61 -27.89 -4.16
C VAL A 480 8.08 -27.90 -4.25
N ALA A 481 7.47 -26.72 -4.38
CA ALA A 481 6.02 -26.59 -4.53
C ALA A 481 5.55 -26.76 -6.00
N LEU A 482 6.49 -26.70 -6.97
CA LEU A 482 6.21 -26.80 -8.40
C LEU A 482 6.07 -28.26 -8.84
N GLU A 483 5.24 -28.49 -9.84
CA GLU A 483 5.14 -29.78 -10.52
C GLU A 483 6.36 -30.01 -11.45
N GLU A 484 6.66 -31.25 -11.76
CA GLU A 484 7.82 -31.63 -12.59
C GLU A 484 7.85 -30.95 -13.97
N ASN A 485 6.67 -30.75 -14.56
CA ASN A 485 6.48 -30.07 -15.85
C ASN A 485 6.60 -28.55 -15.79
N GLU A 486 6.56 -27.99 -14.59
CA GLU A 486 6.71 -26.53 -14.35
C GLU A 486 8.18 -26.16 -14.08
N LEU A 487 9.02 -27.14 -13.76
CA LEU A 487 10.42 -26.94 -13.43
C LEU A 487 11.28 -26.77 -14.68
N GLU A 488 12.12 -25.75 -14.70
CA GLU A 488 13.19 -25.57 -15.67
C GLU A 488 14.33 -26.59 -15.44
N ASN A 489 15.14 -26.88 -16.47
CA ASN A 489 16.19 -27.88 -16.37
C ASN A 489 17.17 -27.61 -15.23
N ASN A 490 17.59 -26.37 -15.06
CA ASN A 490 18.49 -25.94 -14.00
C ASN A 490 17.88 -26.15 -12.60
N SER A 491 16.59 -25.87 -12.47
CA SER A 491 15.84 -26.07 -11.23
C SER A 491 15.66 -27.54 -10.88
N LYS A 492 15.52 -28.42 -11.87
CA LYS A 492 15.49 -29.89 -11.67
C LYS A 492 16.79 -30.40 -11.09
N GLU A 493 17.94 -29.90 -11.58
CA GLU A 493 19.27 -30.28 -11.02
C GLU A 493 19.41 -29.80 -9.58
N ARG A 494 18.98 -28.58 -9.26
CA ARG A 494 19.02 -28.04 -7.89
C ARG A 494 18.15 -28.82 -6.91
N LEU A 495 17.05 -29.42 -7.37
CA LEU A 495 16.16 -30.27 -6.57
C LEU A 495 16.62 -31.73 -6.47
N LYS A 496 17.71 -32.14 -7.12
CA LYS A 496 18.16 -33.55 -7.15
C LYS A 496 18.37 -34.10 -5.74
N ASN A 497 19.13 -33.41 -4.90
CA ASN A 497 19.38 -33.84 -3.53
C ASN A 497 18.09 -33.95 -2.70
N PHE A 498 17.11 -33.07 -2.93
CA PHE A 498 15.82 -33.17 -2.28
C PHE A 498 15.00 -34.38 -2.77
N LYS A 499 15.05 -34.70 -4.06
CA LYS A 499 14.36 -35.86 -4.64
C LYS A 499 14.98 -37.21 -4.23
N ASP A 500 16.24 -37.21 -3.84
CA ASP A 500 16.95 -38.39 -3.34
C ASP A 500 16.60 -38.73 -1.87
N LEU A 501 15.85 -37.84 -1.18
CA LEU A 501 15.38 -38.06 0.20
C LEU A 501 14.26 -39.13 0.24
N PRO A 502 14.06 -39.82 1.40
CA PRO A 502 12.89 -40.66 1.62
C PRO A 502 11.58 -39.94 1.33
N VAL A 503 10.61 -40.63 0.73
CA VAL A 503 9.34 -40.03 0.28
C VAL A 503 8.58 -39.37 1.44
N GLU A 504 8.58 -40.01 2.61
CA GLU A 504 7.94 -39.47 3.82
C GLU A 504 8.55 -38.13 4.24
N LEU A 505 9.87 -38.00 4.14
CA LEU A 505 10.60 -36.77 4.46
C LEU A 505 10.31 -35.68 3.42
N GLN A 506 10.27 -36.05 2.13
CA GLN A 506 9.86 -35.09 1.07
C GLN A 506 8.45 -34.54 1.33
N GLU A 507 7.48 -35.37 1.75
CA GLU A 507 6.13 -34.95 2.06
C GLU A 507 6.07 -34.00 3.27
N VAL A 508 6.83 -34.30 4.34
CA VAL A 508 6.94 -33.43 5.51
C VAL A 508 7.51 -32.07 5.14
N VAL A 509 8.61 -32.04 4.37
CA VAL A 509 9.26 -30.80 3.92
C VAL A 509 8.33 -30.00 2.99
N LYS A 510 7.66 -30.65 2.04
CA LYS A 510 6.67 -30.00 1.15
C LYS A 510 5.53 -29.39 1.95
N LYS A 511 5.01 -30.10 2.96
CA LYS A 511 3.95 -29.59 3.83
C LYS A 511 4.40 -28.36 4.63
N ASN A 512 5.68 -28.28 4.95
CA ASN A 512 6.29 -27.17 5.69
C ASN A 512 7.15 -26.25 4.78
N SER A 513 6.87 -26.21 3.48
CA SER A 513 7.69 -25.46 2.49
C SER A 513 7.78 -23.95 2.71
N GLY A 514 6.94 -23.37 3.59
CA GLY A 514 7.09 -21.99 4.06
C GLY A 514 8.24 -21.77 5.06
N ILE A 515 8.90 -22.83 5.50
CA ILE A 515 10.01 -22.81 6.47
C ILE A 515 11.29 -23.24 5.74
N ASN A 516 12.43 -22.66 6.14
CA ASN A 516 13.72 -22.96 5.52
C ASN A 516 14.00 -24.46 5.40
N ILE A 517 14.13 -24.97 4.19
CA ILE A 517 14.25 -26.42 3.89
C ILE A 517 15.57 -26.99 4.44
N GLU A 518 16.67 -26.27 4.24
CA GLU A 518 17.98 -26.73 4.75
C GLU A 518 17.96 -26.82 6.28
N GLY A 519 17.32 -25.89 6.96
CA GLY A 519 17.13 -25.90 8.40
C GLY A 519 16.29 -27.10 8.87
N GLN A 520 15.20 -27.41 8.14
CA GLN A 520 14.38 -28.61 8.42
C GLN A 520 15.21 -29.91 8.30
N LEU A 521 16.00 -30.04 7.23
CA LEU A 521 16.83 -31.21 7.03
C LEU A 521 17.90 -31.36 8.13
N LYS A 522 18.55 -30.28 8.55
CA LYS A 522 19.50 -30.29 9.68
C LYS A 522 18.85 -30.68 11.01
N ILE A 523 17.59 -30.30 11.24
CA ILE A 523 16.82 -30.74 12.42
C ILE A 523 16.62 -32.26 12.37
N VAL A 524 16.25 -32.79 11.20
CA VAL A 524 16.06 -34.24 11.03
C VAL A 524 17.39 -34.99 11.27
N GLU A 525 18.48 -34.53 10.68
CA GLU A 525 19.82 -35.10 10.88
C GLU A 525 20.25 -35.10 12.36
N GLU A 526 19.98 -34.00 13.10
CA GLU A 526 20.30 -33.92 14.54
C GLU A 526 19.43 -34.88 15.36
N ILE A 527 18.14 -35.01 15.04
CA ILE A 527 17.26 -35.97 15.71
C ILE A 527 17.67 -37.40 15.42
N GLU A 528 17.96 -37.74 14.18
CA GLU A 528 18.41 -39.11 13.78
C GLU A 528 19.73 -39.48 14.42
N SER A 529 20.68 -38.54 14.53
CA SER A 529 21.99 -38.80 15.13
C SER A 529 21.94 -39.05 16.66
N ASN A 530 20.85 -38.55 17.34
CA ASN A 530 20.67 -38.65 18.80
C ASN A 530 19.27 -39.17 19.19
N LEU A 531 18.77 -40.17 18.50
CA LEU A 531 17.38 -40.62 18.56
C LEU A 531 16.90 -40.94 19.98
N GLU A 532 17.72 -41.65 20.79
CA GLU A 532 17.37 -42.05 22.16
C GLU A 532 17.19 -40.84 23.09
N ALA A 533 18.09 -39.86 23.03
CA ALA A 533 18.00 -38.63 23.84
C ALA A 533 16.85 -37.74 23.36
N CYS A 534 16.65 -37.65 22.05
CA CYS A 534 15.59 -36.84 21.45
C CYS A 534 14.20 -37.42 21.70
N GLN A 535 14.06 -38.77 21.77
CA GLN A 535 12.78 -39.43 21.99
C GLN A 535 12.10 -38.99 23.30
N GLN A 536 12.85 -38.83 24.38
CA GLN A 536 12.31 -38.36 25.67
C GLN A 536 11.90 -36.91 25.61
N LEU A 537 12.65 -36.09 24.87
CA LEU A 537 12.39 -34.62 24.77
C LEU A 537 11.35 -34.26 23.72
N LEU A 538 11.04 -35.15 22.75
CA LEU A 538 10.06 -34.89 21.70
C LEU A 538 8.75 -35.69 21.87
N ASN A 539 8.66 -36.58 22.88
CA ASN A 539 7.46 -37.40 23.11
C ASN A 539 6.61 -36.88 24.24
N TRP A 540 5.56 -36.13 23.91
CA TRP A 540 4.51 -35.67 24.85
C TRP A 540 3.11 -35.90 24.27
N LYS A 541 2.13 -36.14 25.15
CA LYS A 541 0.74 -36.43 24.71
C LYS A 541 -0.19 -35.22 24.77
N SER A 542 0.09 -34.23 25.58
CA SER A 542 -0.79 -33.05 25.76
C SER A 542 0.03 -31.76 25.62
N TYR A 543 0.68 -31.31 26.68
CA TYR A 543 1.54 -30.14 26.68
C TYR A 543 2.98 -30.58 26.98
N PRO A 544 3.99 -29.97 26.31
CA PRO A 544 5.39 -30.22 26.65
C PRO A 544 5.70 -29.66 28.06
N ASP A 545 6.56 -30.35 28.79
CA ASP A 545 7.18 -29.78 29.98
C ASP A 545 8.27 -28.75 29.62
N TYR A 546 8.88 -28.13 30.62
CA TYR A 546 9.88 -27.10 30.38
C TYR A 546 11.12 -27.62 29.63
N PRO A 547 11.75 -28.76 29.96
CA PRO A 547 12.84 -29.34 29.21
C PRO A 547 12.48 -29.64 27.75
N GLN A 548 11.32 -30.21 27.50
CA GLN A 548 10.80 -30.53 26.16
C GLN A 548 10.59 -29.25 25.31
N LEU A 549 9.92 -28.26 25.88
CA LEU A 549 9.68 -26.98 25.22
C LEU A 549 11.01 -26.25 24.93
N LYS A 550 11.92 -26.22 25.89
CA LYS A 550 13.25 -25.63 25.74
C LYS A 550 14.01 -26.26 24.59
N TYR A 551 14.05 -27.59 24.51
CA TYR A 551 14.75 -28.32 23.45
C TYR A 551 14.21 -27.99 22.07
N VAL A 552 12.88 -27.98 21.89
CA VAL A 552 12.25 -27.62 20.60
C VAL A 552 12.58 -26.17 20.22
N ILE A 553 12.51 -25.23 21.17
CA ILE A 553 12.86 -23.84 20.91
C ILE A 553 14.33 -23.70 20.51
N GLU A 554 15.26 -24.42 21.17
CA GLU A 554 16.69 -24.40 20.83
C GLU A 554 16.95 -24.95 19.44
N LEU A 555 16.30 -26.07 19.03
CA LEU A 555 16.37 -26.58 17.67
C LEU A 555 15.88 -25.57 16.62
N CYS A 556 14.70 -25.00 16.87
CA CYS A 556 14.15 -23.99 15.99
C CYS A 556 15.05 -22.75 15.90
N TRP A 557 15.57 -22.29 17.02
CA TRP A 557 16.48 -21.15 17.07
C TRP A 557 17.78 -21.40 16.31
N LYS A 558 18.34 -22.60 16.48
CA LYS A 558 19.62 -22.98 15.86
C LYS A 558 19.53 -23.12 14.35
N TYR A 559 18.41 -23.66 13.83
CA TYR A 559 18.33 -24.09 12.43
C TYR A 559 17.30 -23.35 11.58
N LEU A 560 16.24 -22.80 12.16
CA LEU A 560 15.16 -22.18 11.40
C LEU A 560 15.16 -20.65 11.47
N LEU A 561 15.76 -20.05 12.50
CA LEU A 561 15.86 -18.59 12.58
C LEU A 561 17.16 -18.14 11.92
N LYS A 562 17.04 -17.22 10.96
CA LYS A 562 18.21 -16.52 10.39
C LYS A 562 18.83 -15.65 11.48
N SER A 563 20.11 -15.83 11.76
CA SER A 563 20.91 -15.04 12.70
C SER A 563 21.13 -13.61 12.17
#